data_c95751deb182c3d872adf63dc4a12cb1
#
_entry.id   c95751deb182c3d872adf63dc4a12cb1
#
_cell.length_a   1.000
_cell.length_b   1.000
_cell.length_c   1.000
_cell.angle_alpha   90.00
_cell.angle_beta   90.00
_cell.angle_gamma   90.00
#
_symmetry.space_group_name_H-M   'P 1'
#
loop_
_entity.id
_entity.type
_entity.pdbx_description
1 polymer ?
#
loop_
_entity_poly.entity_id
_entity_poly.type
_entity_poly.pdbx_seq_one_letter_code
_entity_poly.pdbx_strand_id
1 'polypeptide(L)'
;EVKIPSCVKEIGSYAFSGCFWLHSIDFDENSQMKKISELSFVGCLSLEKISIPENVDEIEEGWCHSKITNFSISEKNKNFLFHQEKILLGKSDKNIEKFDSLLFAKRSIEHVIIPSFVNKICALSFYLCTNLKSVEFEEKSELKIIGKSSFNRSTLKSIIIPSSVVCIEDKAFLMCNKLQFVEFEPNSKLKII
;
A
#
# COMPACT_ATOMS: atom_id res chain seq x y z
N GLU A 1 -22.41 4.55 1.96
CA GLU A 1 -21.72 5.02 3.18
C GLU A 1 -21.93 4.04 4.31
N VAL A 2 -20.86 3.76 5.06
CA VAL A 2 -20.91 2.96 6.28
C VAL A 2 -20.20 3.74 7.39
N LYS A 3 -20.87 3.85 8.54
CA LYS A 3 -20.29 4.40 9.75
C LYS A 3 -19.98 3.27 10.73
N ILE A 4 -18.72 3.11 11.09
CA ILE A 4 -18.23 2.07 11.99
C ILE A 4 -18.42 2.55 13.44
N PRO A 5 -19.19 1.81 14.28
CA PRO A 5 -19.39 2.15 15.68
C PRO A 5 -18.08 2.19 16.48
N SER A 6 -18.04 3.03 17.51
CA SER A 6 -16.83 3.21 18.33
C SER A 6 -16.32 1.94 19.01
N CYS A 7 -17.20 1.00 19.34
CA CYS A 7 -16.85 -0.26 20.02
C CYS A 7 -16.18 -1.31 19.08
N VAL A 8 -16.21 -1.09 17.77
CA VAL A 8 -15.59 -2.03 16.79
C VAL A 8 -14.07 -1.91 16.88
N LYS A 9 -13.39 -3.04 17.04
CA LYS A 9 -11.93 -3.10 17.19
C LYS A 9 -11.22 -3.60 15.93
N GLU A 10 -11.91 -4.33 15.07
CA GLU A 10 -11.33 -4.93 13.87
C GLU A 10 -12.31 -4.92 12.70
N ILE A 11 -11.80 -4.62 11.51
CA ILE A 11 -12.44 -4.95 10.24
C ILE A 11 -11.76 -6.20 9.73
N GLY A 12 -12.44 -7.34 9.80
CA GLY A 12 -11.90 -8.65 9.44
C GLY A 12 -11.65 -8.82 7.95
N SER A 13 -10.92 -9.89 7.61
CA SER A 13 -10.63 -10.23 6.22
C SER A 13 -11.93 -10.38 5.41
N TYR A 14 -11.95 -9.77 4.23
CA TYR A 14 -13.09 -9.76 3.30
C TYR A 14 -14.39 -9.11 3.85
N ALA A 15 -14.38 -8.41 4.99
CA ALA A 15 -15.58 -7.90 5.64
C ALA A 15 -16.48 -7.03 4.72
N PHE A 16 -15.89 -6.26 3.82
CA PHE A 16 -16.60 -5.46 2.82
C PHE A 16 -16.25 -5.89 1.39
N SER A 17 -15.80 -7.13 1.20
CA SER A 17 -15.45 -7.63 -0.12
C SER A 17 -16.63 -7.55 -1.08
N GLY A 18 -16.39 -6.99 -2.29
CA GLY A 18 -17.42 -6.87 -3.32
C GLY A 18 -18.51 -5.84 -3.03
N CYS A 19 -18.35 -5.01 -2.03
CA CYS A 19 -19.28 -3.88 -1.79
C CYS A 19 -19.07 -2.79 -2.86
N PHE A 20 -19.49 -3.08 -4.10
CA PHE A 20 -19.20 -2.26 -5.29
C PHE A 20 -19.67 -0.80 -5.16
N TRP A 21 -20.76 -0.54 -4.43
CA TRP A 21 -21.38 0.76 -4.27
C TRP A 21 -21.03 1.46 -2.96
N LEU A 22 -20.11 0.92 -2.18
CA LEU A 22 -19.61 1.55 -0.96
C LEU A 22 -18.70 2.74 -1.33
N HIS A 23 -19.11 3.98 -0.97
CA HIS A 23 -18.38 5.20 -1.32
C HIS A 23 -17.49 5.71 -0.19
N SER A 24 -17.93 5.55 1.06
CA SER A 24 -17.17 6.03 2.21
C SER A 24 -17.26 5.09 3.41
N ILE A 25 -16.15 5.04 4.14
CA ILE A 25 -16.07 4.47 5.49
C ILE A 25 -15.72 5.61 6.43
N ASP A 26 -16.64 5.86 7.36
CA ASP A 26 -16.43 6.80 8.44
C ASP A 26 -16.41 6.05 9.79
N PHE A 27 -15.72 6.59 10.75
CA PHE A 27 -15.62 6.02 12.10
C PHE A 27 -16.24 6.97 13.10
N ASP A 28 -16.91 6.41 14.11
CA ASP A 28 -17.41 7.20 15.23
C ASP A 28 -16.28 7.91 15.98
N GLU A 29 -16.62 9.00 16.64
CA GLU A 29 -15.74 9.64 17.63
C GLU A 29 -15.33 8.61 18.70
N ASN A 30 -14.09 8.72 19.17
CA ASN A 30 -13.50 7.78 20.13
C ASN A 30 -13.45 6.32 19.63
N SER A 31 -13.28 6.12 18.33
CA SER A 31 -13.14 4.80 17.72
C SER A 31 -12.07 3.96 18.43
N GLN A 32 -12.43 2.72 18.81
CA GLN A 32 -11.52 1.73 19.40
C GLN A 32 -10.87 0.83 18.33
N MET A 33 -10.99 1.19 17.06
CA MET A 33 -10.44 0.42 15.95
C MET A 33 -8.94 0.19 16.13
N LYS A 34 -8.50 -1.07 16.02
CA LYS A 34 -7.10 -1.51 16.15
C LYS A 34 -6.54 -2.09 14.88
N LYS A 35 -7.37 -2.82 14.12
CA LYS A 35 -6.89 -3.60 12.99
C LYS A 35 -7.79 -3.49 11.76
N ILE A 36 -7.15 -3.38 10.59
CA ILE A 36 -7.79 -3.55 9.28
C ILE A 36 -7.10 -4.73 8.61
N SER A 37 -7.85 -5.82 8.42
CA SER A 37 -7.30 -7.07 7.91
C SER A 37 -7.16 -7.11 6.39
N GLU A 38 -6.42 -8.10 5.91
CA GLU A 38 -6.18 -8.30 4.48
C GLU A 38 -7.49 -8.36 3.68
N LEU A 39 -7.47 -7.84 2.47
CA LEU A 39 -8.57 -7.92 1.51
C LEU A 39 -9.93 -7.42 2.03
N SER A 40 -9.94 -6.71 3.16
CA SER A 40 -11.16 -6.23 3.81
C SER A 40 -12.03 -5.35 2.89
N PHE A 41 -11.40 -4.59 1.98
CA PHE A 41 -12.09 -3.75 0.99
C PHE A 41 -11.81 -4.16 -0.46
N VAL A 42 -11.52 -5.45 -0.70
CA VAL A 42 -11.30 -5.93 -2.07
C VAL A 42 -12.58 -5.81 -2.89
N GLY A 43 -12.47 -5.24 -4.08
CA GLY A 43 -13.65 -5.04 -4.96
C GLY A 43 -14.60 -3.92 -4.54
N CYS A 44 -14.27 -3.08 -3.57
CA CYS A 44 -15.04 -1.87 -3.27
C CYS A 44 -14.76 -0.79 -4.33
N LEU A 45 -15.30 -0.95 -5.54
CA LEU A 45 -14.90 -0.17 -6.72
C LEU A 45 -15.21 1.32 -6.58
N SER A 46 -16.22 1.68 -5.80
CA SER A 46 -16.66 3.07 -5.58
C SER A 46 -16.11 3.69 -4.30
N LEU A 47 -15.26 2.97 -3.54
CA LEU A 47 -14.74 3.52 -2.28
C LEU A 47 -13.72 4.61 -2.57
N GLU A 48 -14.09 5.84 -2.25
CA GLU A 48 -13.33 7.05 -2.51
C GLU A 48 -12.81 7.73 -1.24
N LYS A 49 -13.49 7.48 -0.10
CA LYS A 49 -13.15 8.14 1.17
C LYS A 49 -12.96 7.13 2.28
N ILE A 50 -11.82 7.25 2.97
CA ILE A 50 -11.54 6.56 4.23
C ILE A 50 -10.57 7.38 5.08
N SER A 51 -10.78 7.40 6.39
CA SER A 51 -9.85 7.97 7.36
C SER A 51 -9.36 6.88 8.32
N ILE A 52 -8.08 6.88 8.64
CA ILE A 52 -7.50 5.94 9.59
C ILE A 52 -7.55 6.54 11.00
N PRO A 53 -8.30 5.95 11.95
CA PRO A 53 -8.41 6.44 13.33
C PRO A 53 -7.08 6.40 14.10
N GLU A 54 -7.02 7.14 15.21
CA GLU A 54 -5.83 7.26 16.05
C GLU A 54 -5.35 5.92 16.63
N ASN A 55 -6.30 5.04 16.95
CA ASN A 55 -6.03 3.79 17.65
C ASN A 55 -5.68 2.60 16.73
N VAL A 56 -5.74 2.79 15.42
CA VAL A 56 -5.34 1.72 14.47
C VAL A 56 -3.84 1.52 14.59
N ASP A 57 -3.45 0.29 14.88
CA ASP A 57 -2.05 -0.08 15.04
C ASP A 57 -1.62 -1.17 14.04
N GLU A 58 -2.56 -1.73 13.28
CA GLU A 58 -2.27 -2.75 12.26
C GLU A 58 -3.15 -2.56 11.00
N ILE A 59 -2.52 -2.51 9.85
CA ILE A 59 -3.17 -2.61 8.54
C ILE A 59 -2.42 -3.69 7.77
N GLU A 60 -3.12 -4.80 7.46
CA GLU A 60 -2.53 -5.91 6.74
C GLU A 60 -2.34 -5.61 5.25
N GLU A 61 -1.47 -6.37 4.60
CA GLU A 61 -1.15 -6.19 3.19
C GLU A 61 -2.37 -6.45 2.30
N GLY A 62 -2.50 -5.64 1.24
CA GLY A 62 -3.61 -5.80 0.28
C GLY A 62 -5.00 -5.47 0.83
N TRP A 63 -5.10 -4.77 1.94
CA TRP A 63 -6.35 -4.40 2.59
C TRP A 63 -7.34 -3.67 1.69
N CYS A 64 -6.87 -2.86 0.73
CA CYS A 64 -7.70 -2.05 -0.14
C CYS A 64 -7.14 -1.92 -1.56
N HIS A 65 -8.04 -2.06 -2.56
CA HIS A 65 -7.71 -1.92 -3.98
C HIS A 65 -8.44 -0.76 -4.66
N SER A 66 -9.14 0.05 -3.91
CA SER A 66 -10.05 1.08 -4.44
C SER A 66 -9.32 2.36 -4.86
N LYS A 67 -10.02 3.18 -5.66
CA LYS A 67 -9.52 4.49 -6.09
C LYS A 67 -9.75 5.55 -5.02
N ILE A 68 -9.17 5.37 -3.83
CA ILE A 68 -9.32 6.33 -2.74
C ILE A 68 -8.72 7.68 -3.17
N THR A 69 -9.55 8.71 -3.22
CA THR A 69 -9.17 10.09 -3.52
C THR A 69 -9.02 10.91 -2.25
N ASN A 70 -9.89 10.68 -1.27
CA ASN A 70 -9.87 11.35 0.03
C ASN A 70 -9.39 10.37 1.12
N PHE A 71 -8.09 10.33 1.31
CA PHE A 71 -7.43 9.52 2.32
C PHE A 71 -6.83 10.40 3.41
N SER A 72 -7.12 10.09 4.65
CA SER A 72 -6.54 10.79 5.80
C SER A 72 -6.14 9.83 6.92
N ILE A 73 -5.25 10.29 7.76
CA ILE A 73 -4.82 9.59 8.99
C ILE A 73 -4.98 10.57 10.13
N SER A 74 -5.51 10.14 11.27
CA SER A 74 -5.55 10.95 12.47
C SER A 74 -4.15 11.45 12.84
N GLU A 75 -3.99 12.73 13.15
CA GLU A 75 -2.72 13.35 13.57
C GLU A 75 -2.12 12.67 14.81
N LYS A 76 -2.96 12.03 15.62
CA LYS A 76 -2.53 11.28 16.81
C LYS A 76 -2.05 9.87 16.50
N ASN A 77 -2.30 9.34 15.30
CA ASN A 77 -1.82 8.02 14.91
C ASN A 77 -0.31 8.06 14.63
N LYS A 78 0.45 7.21 15.33
CA LYS A 78 1.92 7.14 15.24
C LYS A 78 2.43 5.91 14.49
N ASN A 79 1.51 5.11 13.93
CA ASN A 79 1.84 3.84 13.30
C ASN A 79 1.87 3.91 11.79
N PHE A 80 1.29 4.97 11.22
CA PHE A 80 1.20 5.15 9.78
C PHE A 80 1.60 6.57 9.36
N LEU A 81 2.15 6.66 8.16
CA LEU A 81 2.54 7.91 7.51
C LEU A 81 1.97 7.95 6.09
N PHE A 82 1.21 8.99 5.78
CA PHE A 82 0.78 9.23 4.40
C PHE A 82 1.78 10.13 3.70
N HIS A 83 2.77 9.52 3.06
CA HIS A 83 3.93 10.19 2.49
C HIS A 83 3.59 10.85 1.15
N GLN A 84 3.92 12.17 1.03
CA GLN A 84 3.70 12.99 -0.17
C GLN A 84 2.25 12.96 -0.69
N GLU A 85 1.27 12.65 0.16
CA GLU A 85 -0.12 12.41 -0.23
C GLU A 85 -0.32 11.35 -1.33
N LYS A 86 0.64 10.46 -1.50
CA LYS A 86 0.69 9.44 -2.54
C LYS A 86 0.67 8.02 -2.02
N ILE A 87 1.45 7.73 -0.98
CA ILE A 87 1.66 6.38 -0.48
C ILE A 87 1.44 6.29 1.03
N LEU A 88 0.82 5.20 1.47
CA LEU A 88 0.67 4.85 2.87
C LEU A 88 1.84 3.97 3.29
N LEU A 89 2.58 4.44 4.28
CA LEU A 89 3.65 3.70 4.91
C LEU A 89 3.22 3.26 6.31
N GLY A 90 3.60 2.06 6.69
CA GLY A 90 3.43 1.50 8.03
C GLY A 90 4.74 0.93 8.55
N LYS A 91 4.67 0.36 9.74
CA LYS A 91 5.80 -0.30 10.41
C LYS A 91 5.67 -1.80 10.24
N SER A 92 6.75 -2.50 9.91
CA SER A 92 6.77 -3.97 9.85
C SER A 92 6.70 -4.61 11.24
N ASP A 93 7.11 -3.87 12.28
CA ASP A 93 7.02 -4.25 13.69
C ASP A 93 6.65 -3.00 14.50
N LYS A 94 5.76 -3.15 15.50
CA LYS A 94 5.31 -2.07 16.38
C LYS A 94 6.42 -1.42 17.20
N ASN A 95 7.51 -2.16 17.42
CA ASN A 95 8.65 -1.72 18.24
C ASN A 95 9.69 -0.90 17.47
N ILE A 96 9.56 -0.80 16.14
CA ILE A 96 10.44 0.03 15.33
C ILE A 96 9.88 1.44 15.14
N GLU A 97 10.75 2.42 15.00
CA GLU A 97 10.34 3.79 14.74
C GLU A 97 10.14 4.07 13.24
N LYS A 98 10.79 3.30 12.37
CA LYS A 98 10.78 3.48 10.92
C LYS A 98 9.45 3.03 10.30
N PHE A 99 8.94 3.79 9.35
CA PHE A 99 7.81 3.41 8.48
C PHE A 99 8.33 2.65 7.27
N ASP A 100 8.78 1.45 7.47
CA ASP A 100 9.58 0.66 6.54
C ASP A 100 8.78 -0.20 5.55
N SER A 101 7.44 -0.19 5.65
CA SER A 101 6.55 -0.99 4.84
C SER A 101 5.59 -0.13 4.03
N LEU A 102 5.63 -0.22 2.68
CA LEU A 102 4.72 0.47 1.80
C LEU A 102 3.44 -0.36 1.61
N LEU A 103 2.35 0.07 2.27
CA LEU A 103 1.09 -0.68 2.34
C LEU A 103 0.10 -0.37 1.21
N PHE A 104 0.12 0.85 0.70
CA PHE A 104 -0.84 1.29 -0.30
C PHE A 104 -0.33 2.49 -1.07
N ALA A 105 -0.69 2.59 -2.35
CA ALA A 105 -0.47 3.75 -3.19
C ALA A 105 -1.80 4.24 -3.79
N LYS A 106 -2.03 5.56 -3.81
CA LYS A 106 -3.18 6.14 -4.52
C LYS A 106 -3.20 5.68 -5.98
N ARG A 107 -4.34 5.27 -6.48
CA ARG A 107 -4.48 4.75 -7.85
C ARG A 107 -4.33 5.80 -8.94
N SER A 108 -4.40 7.08 -8.56
CA SER A 108 -4.24 8.23 -9.47
C SER A 108 -2.79 8.68 -9.68
N ILE A 109 -1.83 8.11 -8.94
CA ILE A 109 -0.42 8.55 -9.04
C ILE A 109 0.17 8.25 -10.41
N GLU A 110 0.96 9.21 -10.90
CA GLU A 110 1.74 9.05 -12.13
C GLU A 110 3.22 8.76 -11.84
N HIS A 111 3.74 9.38 -10.79
CA HIS A 111 5.15 9.30 -10.41
C HIS A 111 5.27 9.18 -8.90
N VAL A 112 6.15 8.33 -8.44
CA VAL A 112 6.46 8.19 -7.02
C VAL A 112 7.95 7.94 -6.79
N ILE A 113 8.49 8.55 -5.75
CA ILE A 113 9.83 8.26 -5.25
C ILE A 113 9.66 7.51 -3.94
N ILE A 114 10.21 6.30 -3.87
CA ILE A 114 10.16 5.45 -2.68
C ILE A 114 11.29 5.88 -1.74
N PRO A 115 10.97 6.25 -0.49
CA PRO A 115 11.98 6.63 0.49
C PRO A 115 13.02 5.54 0.74
N SER A 116 14.25 5.93 0.97
CA SER A 116 15.39 5.00 1.16
C SER A 116 15.21 4.03 2.32
N PHE A 117 14.48 4.44 3.36
CA PHE A 117 14.20 3.63 4.55
C PHE A 117 13.11 2.57 4.37
N VAL A 118 12.40 2.54 3.23
CA VAL A 118 11.41 1.50 2.94
C VAL A 118 12.13 0.20 2.60
N ASN A 119 11.82 -0.86 3.35
CA ASN A 119 12.43 -2.16 3.15
C ASN A 119 11.52 -3.16 2.42
N LYS A 120 10.19 -2.90 2.41
CA LYS A 120 9.21 -3.75 1.73
C LYS A 120 8.16 -2.92 0.99
N ILE A 121 7.96 -3.25 -0.29
CA ILE A 121 6.76 -2.90 -1.03
C ILE A 121 5.77 -4.05 -0.80
N CYS A 122 4.71 -3.80 -0.05
CA CYS A 122 3.76 -4.83 0.38
C CYS A 122 2.91 -5.37 -0.77
N ALA A 123 2.28 -6.52 -0.54
CA ALA A 123 1.40 -7.13 -1.53
C ALA A 123 0.30 -6.16 -1.98
N LEU A 124 0.04 -6.14 -3.29
CA LEU A 124 -1.05 -5.38 -3.92
C LEU A 124 -0.98 -3.84 -3.74
N SER A 125 0.12 -3.29 -3.21
CA SER A 125 0.22 -1.86 -2.88
C SER A 125 0.04 -0.93 -4.07
N PHE A 126 0.55 -1.29 -5.26
CA PHE A 126 0.35 -0.57 -6.54
C PHE A 126 -0.60 -1.29 -7.50
N TYR A 127 -1.40 -2.23 -7.00
CA TYR A 127 -2.37 -2.95 -7.83
C TYR A 127 -3.33 -1.97 -8.51
N LEU A 128 -3.55 -2.12 -9.84
CA LEU A 128 -4.41 -1.22 -10.63
C LEU A 128 -3.99 0.26 -10.62
N CYS A 129 -2.72 0.60 -10.39
CA CYS A 129 -2.23 1.96 -10.61
C CYS A 129 -2.12 2.24 -12.12
N THR A 130 -3.28 2.49 -12.76
CA THR A 130 -3.41 2.60 -14.23
C THR A 130 -2.88 3.92 -14.81
N ASN A 131 -2.41 4.84 -13.97
CA ASN A 131 -1.77 6.08 -14.39
C ASN A 131 -0.26 6.09 -14.11
N LEU A 132 0.27 5.04 -13.45
CA LEU A 132 1.66 4.99 -13.00
C LEU A 132 2.64 4.94 -14.18
N LYS A 133 3.49 5.95 -14.29
CA LYS A 133 4.49 6.10 -15.35
C LYS A 133 5.89 5.72 -14.88
N SER A 134 6.26 6.13 -13.65
CA SER A 134 7.56 5.81 -13.06
C SER A 134 7.48 5.55 -11.56
N VAL A 135 8.35 4.64 -11.13
CA VAL A 135 8.72 4.41 -9.74
C VAL A 135 10.22 4.58 -9.63
N GLU A 136 10.63 5.48 -8.78
CA GLU A 136 12.02 5.77 -8.51
C GLU A 136 12.32 5.45 -7.04
N PHE A 137 13.57 5.20 -6.74
CA PHE A 137 14.03 4.91 -5.39
C PHE A 137 15.06 5.96 -4.97
N GLU A 138 14.98 6.45 -3.74
CA GLU A 138 16.02 7.31 -3.20
C GLU A 138 17.37 6.58 -3.18
N GLU A 139 18.45 7.35 -3.24
CA GLU A 139 19.81 6.82 -3.09
C GLU A 139 19.95 5.98 -1.80
N LYS A 140 20.75 4.92 -1.88
CA LYS A 140 20.99 3.98 -0.77
C LYS A 140 19.71 3.29 -0.28
N SER A 141 18.80 2.96 -1.19
CA SER A 141 17.57 2.24 -0.88
C SER A 141 17.84 0.98 -0.03
N GLU A 142 17.09 0.84 1.06
CA GLU A 142 17.10 -0.35 1.93
C GLU A 142 16.11 -1.44 1.48
N LEU A 143 15.46 -1.27 0.32
CA LEU A 143 14.42 -2.18 -0.16
C LEU A 143 14.93 -3.62 -0.29
N LYS A 144 14.23 -4.57 0.32
CA LYS A 144 14.55 -6.00 0.30
C LYS A 144 13.54 -6.82 -0.50
N ILE A 145 12.27 -6.45 -0.41
CA ILE A 145 11.17 -7.26 -0.93
C ILE A 145 10.25 -6.41 -1.80
N ILE A 146 9.99 -6.90 -3.01
CA ILE A 146 8.89 -6.45 -3.86
C ILE A 146 7.81 -7.52 -3.75
N GLY A 147 6.73 -7.18 -3.04
CA GLY A 147 5.71 -8.10 -2.57
C GLY A 147 4.81 -8.66 -3.67
N LYS A 148 4.06 -9.69 -3.30
CA LYS A 148 3.14 -10.42 -4.16
C LYS A 148 2.15 -9.50 -4.87
N SER A 149 2.07 -9.61 -6.19
CA SER A 149 1.15 -8.81 -7.02
C SER A 149 1.25 -7.30 -6.79
N SER A 150 2.35 -6.78 -6.26
CA SER A 150 2.46 -5.37 -5.83
C SER A 150 2.21 -4.38 -6.96
N PHE A 151 2.69 -4.64 -8.17
CA PHE A 151 2.46 -3.83 -9.36
C PHE A 151 1.47 -4.44 -10.36
N ASN A 152 0.76 -5.50 -9.98
CA ASN A 152 -0.15 -6.19 -10.89
C ASN A 152 -1.15 -5.21 -11.52
N ARG A 153 -1.28 -5.26 -12.85
CA ARG A 153 -2.13 -4.38 -13.69
C ARG A 153 -1.79 -2.89 -13.59
N SER A 154 -0.58 -2.53 -13.18
CA SER A 154 -0.11 -1.14 -13.29
C SER A 154 0.32 -0.83 -14.73
N THR A 155 0.40 0.47 -15.06
CA THR A 155 0.86 0.93 -16.38
C THR A 155 2.32 1.34 -16.40
N LEU A 156 3.09 0.88 -15.43
CA LEU A 156 4.52 1.12 -15.32
C LEU A 156 5.23 0.71 -16.61
N LYS A 157 6.09 1.60 -17.14
CA LYS A 157 6.80 1.36 -18.40
C LYS A 157 8.19 0.75 -18.19
N SER A 158 8.83 1.16 -17.11
CA SER A 158 10.16 0.67 -16.76
C SER A 158 10.39 0.82 -15.26
N ILE A 159 11.31 0.03 -14.74
CA ILE A 159 11.75 0.12 -13.36
C ILE A 159 13.22 -0.31 -13.26
N ILE A 160 14.00 0.42 -12.45
CA ILE A 160 15.34 0.03 -12.06
C ILE A 160 15.23 -0.52 -10.64
N ILE A 161 15.55 -1.80 -10.49
CA ILE A 161 15.45 -2.49 -9.19
C ILE A 161 16.73 -2.21 -8.39
N PRO A 162 16.60 -1.65 -7.16
CA PRO A 162 17.74 -1.39 -6.31
C PRO A 162 18.59 -2.65 -6.02
N SER A 163 19.89 -2.47 -5.91
CA SER A 163 20.84 -3.56 -5.64
C SER A 163 20.60 -4.25 -4.28
N SER A 164 19.91 -3.58 -3.37
CA SER A 164 19.54 -4.09 -2.04
C SER A 164 18.41 -5.14 -2.08
N VAL A 165 17.61 -5.24 -3.17
CA VAL A 165 16.49 -6.15 -3.30
C VAL A 165 16.97 -7.60 -3.35
N VAL A 166 16.35 -8.45 -2.54
CA VAL A 166 16.68 -9.88 -2.45
C VAL A 166 15.58 -10.80 -2.97
N CYS A 167 14.34 -10.30 -3.01
CA CYS A 167 13.19 -11.11 -3.43
C CYS A 167 12.18 -10.25 -4.20
N ILE A 168 11.73 -10.77 -5.34
CA ILE A 168 10.54 -10.32 -6.07
C ILE A 168 9.54 -11.48 -5.97
N GLU A 169 8.44 -11.24 -5.26
CA GLU A 169 7.45 -12.28 -4.98
C GLU A 169 6.52 -12.56 -6.16
N ASP A 170 5.73 -13.62 -6.04
CA ASP A 170 4.81 -14.11 -7.07
C ASP A 170 3.97 -12.99 -7.69
N LYS A 171 3.90 -12.99 -9.01
CA LYS A 171 3.02 -12.10 -9.78
C LYS A 171 3.28 -10.60 -9.57
N ALA A 172 4.43 -10.21 -9.01
CA ALA A 172 4.73 -8.80 -8.69
C ALA A 172 4.41 -7.85 -9.84
N PHE A 173 4.76 -8.22 -11.07
CA PHE A 173 4.52 -7.45 -12.29
C PHE A 173 3.49 -8.09 -13.23
N LEU A 174 2.60 -8.96 -12.72
CA LEU A 174 1.60 -9.62 -13.56
C LEU A 174 0.72 -8.58 -14.27
N MET A 175 0.47 -8.78 -15.56
CA MET A 175 -0.36 -7.89 -16.39
C MET A 175 0.08 -6.42 -16.41
N CYS A 176 1.37 -6.14 -16.17
CA CYS A 176 1.95 -4.82 -16.44
C CYS A 176 2.14 -4.66 -17.97
N ASN A 177 1.04 -4.50 -18.70
CA ASN A 177 1.02 -4.57 -20.18
C ASN A 177 1.81 -3.46 -20.88
N LYS A 178 2.30 -2.47 -20.15
CA LYS A 178 3.15 -1.38 -20.69
C LYS A 178 4.60 -1.51 -20.26
N LEU A 179 4.95 -2.50 -19.45
CA LEU A 179 6.32 -2.71 -18.97
C LEU A 179 7.21 -3.20 -20.11
N GLN A 180 8.22 -2.43 -20.43
CA GLN A 180 9.18 -2.68 -21.51
C GLN A 180 10.54 -3.09 -20.98
N PHE A 181 10.96 -2.50 -19.85
CA PHE A 181 12.29 -2.70 -19.29
C PHE A 181 12.21 -2.92 -17.79
N VAL A 182 12.92 -3.93 -17.32
CA VAL A 182 13.26 -4.13 -15.90
C VAL A 182 14.78 -4.21 -15.85
N GLU A 183 15.39 -3.22 -15.25
CA GLU A 183 16.83 -3.17 -15.07
C GLU A 183 17.17 -3.42 -13.59
N PHE A 184 18.37 -3.89 -13.36
CA PHE A 184 18.89 -4.12 -12.01
C PHE A 184 20.13 -3.27 -11.79
N GLU A 185 20.20 -2.61 -10.65
CA GLU A 185 21.44 -1.89 -10.29
C GLU A 185 22.63 -2.83 -10.24
N PRO A 186 23.88 -2.32 -10.51
CA PRO A 186 25.10 -3.10 -10.34
C PRO A 186 25.17 -3.75 -8.95
N ASN A 187 25.79 -4.93 -8.89
CA ASN A 187 25.94 -5.71 -7.65
C ASN A 187 24.60 -6.12 -6.99
N SER A 188 23.58 -6.38 -7.79
CA SER A 188 22.27 -6.86 -7.33
C SER A 188 22.40 -8.07 -6.40
N LYS A 189 21.64 -8.04 -5.29
CA LYS A 189 21.57 -9.12 -4.29
C LYS A 189 20.38 -10.05 -4.51
N LEU A 190 19.70 -9.93 -5.66
CA LEU A 190 18.49 -10.67 -5.97
C LEU A 190 18.75 -12.19 -5.98
N LYS A 191 17.86 -12.95 -5.32
CA LYS A 191 17.94 -14.40 -5.19
C LYS A 191 16.68 -15.12 -5.66
N ILE A 192 15.54 -14.43 -5.63
CA ILE A 192 14.21 -15.00 -5.92
C ILE A 192 13.45 -14.06 -6.84
N ILE A 193 12.91 -14.63 -7.93
CA ILE A 193 11.94 -13.98 -8.83
C ILE A 193 10.75 -14.89 -9.00
#